data_645f1a6daaa57580b4fb67a89a16f22e
#
_entry.id   645f1a6daaa57580b4fb67a89a16f22e
#
_cell.length_a   1.000
_cell.length_b   1.000
_cell.length_c   1.000
_cell.angle_alpha   90.00
_cell.angle_beta   90.00
_cell.angle_gamma   90.00
#
_symmetry.space_group_name_H-M   'P 1'
#
loop_
_entity.id
_entity.type
_entity.pdbx_description
1 polymer ?
#
loop_
_entity_poly.entity_id
_entity_poly.type
_entity_poly.pdbx_seq_one_letter_code
_entity_poly.pdbx_strand_id
1 'polypeptide(L)'
;MQTSVIISPELLDDLGLLKVLETCRCRTPQGNKLKNSLQLFSNDSRDTLREELGAIDQLQKLVKADHPEVAEAQLHLSRLRELKGTLTRLEKGSLLNDTEFFELKSALSIFDRLGKMKSLLDAAGVNFDDTQSAAVLLDPAGTGNPSFHIYSDYSPELGEIRARKNELEREIRQATGSQRKTLLTQRAQITAREDQEEEKIRRTLGEKLAEWLPQIHANNDNCGDLDFRLAKAILAVQW
;
A
#
# COMPACT_ATOMS: atom_id res chain seq x y z
N MET A 1 30.19 12.46 -3.91
CA MET A 1 29.69 11.53 -4.94
C MET A 1 30.08 10.13 -4.51
N GLN A 2 29.15 9.37 -3.94
CA GLN A 2 29.39 7.95 -3.61
C GLN A 2 29.39 7.17 -4.92
N THR A 3 30.52 6.59 -5.27
CA THR A 3 30.62 5.66 -6.41
C THR A 3 30.06 4.31 -5.93
N SER A 4 28.75 4.09 -6.16
CA SER A 4 28.16 2.77 -5.92
C SER A 4 28.74 1.78 -6.92
N VAL A 5 29.49 0.79 -6.44
CA VAL A 5 29.99 -0.30 -7.29
C VAL A 5 28.83 -1.28 -7.47
N ILE A 6 28.25 -1.27 -8.66
CA ILE A 6 27.25 -2.26 -9.07
C ILE A 6 28.00 -3.57 -9.38
N ILE A 7 27.60 -4.66 -8.74
CA ILE A 7 28.17 -5.99 -9.00
C ILE A 7 27.58 -6.50 -10.33
N SER A 8 28.44 -6.94 -11.26
CA SER A 8 27.94 -7.52 -12.50
C SER A 8 27.26 -8.87 -12.25
N PRO A 9 26.27 -9.26 -13.06
CA PRO A 9 25.62 -10.57 -12.95
C PRO A 9 26.61 -11.74 -13.04
N GLU A 10 27.63 -11.62 -13.91
CA GLU A 10 28.67 -12.63 -14.07
C GLU A 10 29.48 -12.82 -12.78
N LEU A 11 29.86 -11.72 -12.10
CA LEU A 11 30.59 -11.79 -10.84
C LEU A 11 29.73 -12.40 -9.72
N LEU A 12 28.43 -12.11 -9.71
CA LEU A 12 27.48 -12.71 -8.76
C LEU A 12 27.38 -14.22 -8.95
N ASP A 13 27.41 -14.70 -10.21
CA ASP A 13 27.37 -16.12 -10.55
C ASP A 13 28.69 -16.81 -10.16
N ASP A 14 29.81 -16.25 -10.53
CA ASP A 14 31.15 -16.76 -10.21
C ASP A 14 31.36 -16.92 -8.68
N LEU A 15 30.79 -16.02 -7.89
CA LEU A 15 30.82 -16.06 -6.44
C LEU A 15 29.73 -16.97 -5.82
N GLY A 16 28.84 -17.55 -6.63
CA GLY A 16 27.71 -18.34 -6.15
C GLY A 16 26.61 -17.51 -5.46
N LEU A 17 26.71 -16.19 -5.49
CA LEU A 17 25.76 -15.27 -4.81
C LEU A 17 24.40 -15.26 -5.48
N LEU A 18 24.31 -15.53 -6.78
CA LEU A 18 23.01 -15.63 -7.47
C LEU A 18 22.13 -16.70 -6.81
N LYS A 19 22.68 -17.87 -6.52
CA LYS A 19 21.95 -18.95 -5.86
C LYS A 19 21.46 -18.57 -4.46
N VAL A 20 22.28 -17.83 -3.71
CA VAL A 20 21.90 -17.30 -2.38
C VAL A 20 20.76 -16.28 -2.52
N LEU A 21 20.85 -15.37 -3.48
CA LEU A 21 19.81 -14.37 -3.75
C LEU A 21 18.49 -14.98 -4.22
N GLU A 22 18.53 -16.05 -5.01
CA GLU A 22 17.33 -16.78 -5.43
C GLU A 22 16.59 -17.42 -4.25
N THR A 23 17.33 -17.90 -3.24
CA THR A 23 16.73 -18.45 -2.01
C THR A 23 16.24 -17.38 -1.05
N CYS A 24 16.75 -16.15 -1.13
CA CYS A 24 16.28 -15.00 -0.36
C CYS A 24 14.92 -14.51 -0.91
N ARG A 25 13.82 -14.86 -0.25
CA ARG A 25 12.46 -14.63 -0.74
C ARG A 25 11.84 -13.41 -0.08
N CYS A 26 11.90 -12.26 -0.76
CA CYS A 26 11.10 -11.10 -0.41
C CYS A 26 9.64 -11.30 -0.83
N ARG A 27 8.72 -10.73 -0.06
CA ARG A 27 7.27 -10.83 -0.28
C ARG A 27 6.69 -9.58 -0.94
N THR A 28 7.39 -8.45 -0.84
CA THR A 28 6.95 -7.17 -1.37
C THR A 28 7.67 -6.81 -2.68
N PRO A 29 7.05 -6.03 -3.57
CA PRO A 29 7.75 -5.45 -4.73
C PRO A 29 8.96 -4.61 -4.32
N GLN A 30 8.86 -3.84 -3.21
CA GLN A 30 9.91 -2.98 -2.68
C GLN A 30 11.11 -3.80 -2.18
N GLY A 31 10.88 -4.84 -1.38
CA GLY A 31 11.92 -5.75 -0.91
C GLY A 31 12.62 -6.47 -2.06
N ASN A 32 11.87 -6.91 -3.09
CA ASN A 32 12.45 -7.48 -4.31
C ASN A 32 13.29 -6.46 -5.08
N LYS A 33 12.87 -5.19 -5.13
CA LYS A 33 13.66 -4.13 -5.75
C LYS A 33 14.98 -3.93 -5.02
N LEU A 34 14.97 -3.87 -3.68
CA LEU A 34 16.19 -3.78 -2.86
C LEU A 34 17.12 -4.98 -3.09
N LYS A 35 16.58 -6.20 -3.09
CA LYS A 35 17.31 -7.42 -3.40
C LYS A 35 18.01 -7.37 -4.77
N ASN A 36 17.32 -6.84 -5.78
CA ASN A 36 17.84 -6.77 -7.16
C ASN A 36 18.79 -5.59 -7.40
N SER A 37 18.86 -4.63 -6.48
CA SER A 37 19.71 -3.43 -6.55
C SER A 37 20.81 -3.43 -5.49
N LEU A 38 21.35 -4.61 -5.18
CA LEU A 38 22.42 -4.76 -4.19
C LEU A 38 23.63 -3.91 -4.54
N GLN A 39 24.15 -3.22 -3.52
CA GLN A 39 25.34 -2.41 -3.59
C GLN A 39 26.39 -2.95 -2.62
N LEU A 40 27.67 -2.85 -3.00
CA LEU A 40 28.76 -3.18 -2.11
C LEU A 40 28.93 -2.08 -1.06
N PHE A 41 29.12 -2.48 0.18
CA PHE A 41 29.53 -1.56 1.24
C PHE A 41 31.00 -1.17 1.04
N SER A 42 31.27 0.14 0.98
CA SER A 42 32.62 0.69 0.95
C SER A 42 33.17 0.87 2.38
N ASN A 43 34.46 1.22 2.51
CA ASN A 43 35.03 1.53 3.81
C ASN A 43 34.31 2.68 4.53
N ASP A 44 33.76 3.64 3.78
CA ASP A 44 33.03 4.79 4.31
C ASP A 44 31.61 4.43 4.81
N SER A 45 31.11 3.25 4.45
CA SER A 45 29.79 2.74 4.86
C SER A 45 29.88 1.62 5.92
N ARG A 46 31.00 1.55 6.65
CA ARG A 46 31.27 0.50 7.65
C ARG A 46 30.23 0.50 8.79
N ASP A 47 29.80 1.65 9.23
CA ASP A 47 28.83 1.75 10.33
C ASP A 47 27.44 1.35 9.84
N THR A 48 27.04 1.74 8.66
CA THR A 48 25.79 1.28 8.00
C THR A 48 25.77 -0.24 7.83
N LEU A 49 26.91 -0.85 7.46
CA LEU A 49 27.02 -2.31 7.39
C LEU A 49 26.84 -2.97 8.77
N ARG A 50 27.42 -2.39 9.82
CA ARG A 50 27.24 -2.91 11.19
C ARG A 50 25.80 -2.82 11.66
N GLU A 51 25.13 -1.73 11.38
CA GLU A 51 23.69 -1.54 11.68
C GLU A 51 22.85 -2.60 10.95
N GLU A 52 23.12 -2.80 9.66
CA GLU A 52 22.42 -3.80 8.84
C GLU A 52 22.62 -5.23 9.36
N LEU A 53 23.88 -5.60 9.67
CA LEU A 53 24.19 -6.92 10.23
C LEU A 53 23.61 -7.08 11.64
N GLY A 54 23.63 -6.02 12.45
CA GLY A 54 23.00 -6.00 13.77
C GLY A 54 21.51 -6.25 13.72
N ALA A 55 20.80 -5.58 12.80
CA ALA A 55 19.37 -5.79 12.59
C ALA A 55 19.07 -7.25 12.16
N ILE A 56 19.85 -7.79 11.23
CA ILE A 56 19.70 -9.18 10.80
C ILE A 56 19.90 -10.16 11.98
N ASP A 57 20.92 -9.94 12.83
CA ASP A 57 21.15 -10.79 14.01
C ASP A 57 19.98 -10.73 15.01
N GLN A 58 19.42 -9.56 15.28
CA GLN A 58 18.25 -9.43 16.15
C GLN A 58 17.02 -10.12 15.54
N LEU A 59 16.76 -9.93 14.25
CA LEU A 59 15.67 -10.61 13.55
C LEU A 59 15.84 -12.14 13.55
N GLN A 60 17.08 -12.67 13.41
CA GLN A 60 17.34 -14.10 13.53
C GLN A 60 16.89 -14.66 14.87
N LYS A 61 17.07 -13.92 15.96
CA LYS A 61 16.63 -14.35 17.31
C LYS A 61 15.12 -14.50 17.37
N LEU A 62 14.38 -13.56 16.77
CA LEU A 62 12.92 -13.63 16.69
C LEU A 62 12.46 -14.80 15.80
N VAL A 63 13.13 -15.02 14.66
CA VAL A 63 12.82 -16.14 13.75
C VAL A 63 13.07 -17.49 14.45
N LYS A 64 14.21 -17.65 15.15
CA LYS A 64 14.53 -18.88 15.90
C LYS A 64 13.58 -19.15 17.07
N ALA A 65 13.02 -18.09 17.64
CA ALA A 65 12.05 -18.18 18.73
C ALA A 65 10.60 -18.35 18.26
N ASP A 66 10.37 -18.49 16.96
CA ASP A 66 9.02 -18.53 16.36
C ASP A 66 8.11 -17.37 16.85
N HIS A 67 8.70 -16.17 16.96
CA HIS A 67 7.97 -15.02 17.47
C HIS A 67 6.75 -14.70 16.59
N PRO A 68 5.54 -14.52 17.16
CA PRO A 68 4.31 -14.39 16.38
C PRO A 68 4.30 -13.22 15.40
N GLU A 69 4.95 -12.09 15.75
CA GLU A 69 5.06 -10.92 14.87
C GLU A 69 5.77 -11.25 13.55
N VAL A 70 6.66 -12.25 13.51
CA VAL A 70 7.37 -12.68 12.28
C VAL A 70 6.39 -13.22 11.24
N ALA A 71 5.56 -14.18 11.65
CA ALA A 71 4.57 -14.79 10.75
C ALA A 71 3.49 -13.78 10.34
N GLU A 72 3.04 -12.96 11.28
CA GLU A 72 2.05 -11.92 11.03
C GLU A 72 2.58 -10.84 10.07
N ALA A 73 3.82 -10.36 10.24
CA ALA A 73 4.45 -9.43 9.33
C ALA A 73 4.58 -10.02 7.92
N GLN A 74 5.03 -11.26 7.80
CA GLN A 74 5.10 -11.95 6.51
C GLN A 74 3.75 -12.02 5.81
N LEU A 75 2.66 -12.24 6.55
CA LEU A 75 1.30 -12.25 6.01
C LEU A 75 0.89 -10.87 5.51
N HIS A 76 1.15 -9.80 6.27
CA HIS A 76 0.82 -8.43 5.87
C HIS A 76 1.66 -7.97 4.68
N LEU A 77 2.98 -8.18 4.71
CA LEU A 77 3.89 -7.86 3.62
C LEU A 77 3.50 -8.56 2.32
N SER A 78 3.05 -9.82 2.37
CA SER A 78 2.61 -10.56 1.17
C SER A 78 1.35 -9.99 0.48
N ARG A 79 0.61 -9.14 1.18
CA ARG A 79 -0.59 -8.47 0.66
C ARG A 79 -0.32 -7.07 0.12
N LEU A 80 0.86 -6.52 0.37
CA LEU A 80 1.24 -5.19 -0.11
C LEU A 80 1.45 -5.23 -1.62
N ARG A 81 0.73 -4.37 -2.32
CA ARG A 81 0.82 -4.21 -3.77
C ARG A 81 1.84 -3.15 -4.15
N GLU A 82 2.22 -3.12 -5.43
CA GLU A 82 3.03 -2.05 -5.99
C GLU A 82 2.23 -0.75 -6.04
N LEU A 83 2.70 0.27 -5.31
CA LEU A 83 2.03 1.57 -5.20
C LEU A 83 2.63 2.65 -6.09
N LYS A 84 3.77 2.40 -6.74
CA LYS A 84 4.52 3.43 -7.48
C LYS A 84 3.66 4.18 -8.49
N GLY A 85 2.84 3.48 -9.25
CA GLY A 85 1.95 4.10 -10.23
C GLY A 85 0.91 5.01 -9.57
N THR A 86 0.23 4.52 -8.55
CA THR A 86 -0.80 5.24 -7.79
C THR A 86 -0.23 6.47 -7.10
N LEU A 87 0.93 6.35 -6.43
CA LEU A 87 1.60 7.46 -5.77
C LEU A 87 2.07 8.53 -6.77
N THR A 88 2.66 8.11 -7.90
CA THR A 88 3.05 9.07 -8.97
C THR A 88 1.85 9.84 -9.53
N ARG A 89 0.69 9.21 -9.66
CA ARG A 89 -0.53 9.90 -10.10
C ARG A 89 -1.07 10.86 -9.04
N LEU A 90 -1.01 10.45 -7.77
CA LEU A 90 -1.41 11.28 -6.64
C LEU A 90 -0.51 12.53 -6.52
N GLU A 91 0.82 12.38 -6.65
CA GLU A 91 1.79 13.48 -6.69
C GLU A 91 1.49 14.50 -7.79
N LYS A 92 1.05 14.03 -8.95
CA LYS A 92 0.69 14.88 -10.09
C LYS A 92 -0.71 15.50 -9.99
N GLY A 93 -1.43 15.28 -8.89
CA GLY A 93 -2.82 15.73 -8.74
C GLY A 93 -3.78 15.08 -9.74
N SER A 94 -3.44 13.91 -10.27
CA SER A 94 -4.31 13.19 -11.20
C SER A 94 -5.50 12.57 -10.47
N LEU A 95 -6.66 12.53 -11.11
CA LEU A 95 -7.83 11.85 -10.55
C LEU A 95 -7.56 10.36 -10.42
N LEU A 96 -7.69 9.82 -9.21
CA LEU A 96 -7.56 8.40 -8.92
C LEU A 96 -8.91 7.68 -9.15
N ASN A 97 -8.83 6.42 -9.56
CA ASN A 97 -9.98 5.54 -9.67
C ASN A 97 -10.19 4.70 -8.40
N ASP A 98 -11.29 3.95 -8.33
CA ASP A 98 -11.64 3.15 -7.16
C ASP A 98 -10.61 2.06 -6.84
N THR A 99 -9.93 1.51 -7.84
CA THR A 99 -8.86 0.52 -7.65
C THR A 99 -7.64 1.17 -6.99
N GLU A 100 -7.25 2.36 -7.43
CA GLU A 100 -6.12 3.12 -6.87
C GLU A 100 -6.39 3.55 -5.41
N PHE A 101 -7.61 4.01 -5.12
CA PHE A 101 -8.02 4.27 -3.72
C PHE A 101 -8.05 3.00 -2.86
N PHE A 102 -8.50 1.87 -3.43
CA PHE A 102 -8.45 0.58 -2.75
C PHE A 102 -7.02 0.16 -2.42
N GLU A 103 -6.07 0.34 -3.35
CA GLU A 103 -4.65 0.04 -3.14
C GLU A 103 -4.07 0.88 -2.00
N LEU A 104 -4.36 2.19 -1.98
CA LEU A 104 -3.95 3.08 -0.90
C LEU A 104 -4.60 2.69 0.44
N LYS A 105 -5.92 2.43 0.47
CA LYS A 105 -6.63 1.96 1.68
C LYS A 105 -6.00 0.69 2.25
N SER A 106 -5.70 -0.28 1.37
CA SER A 106 -5.06 -1.53 1.75
C SER A 106 -3.67 -1.32 2.32
N ALA A 107 -2.86 -0.49 1.67
CA ALA A 107 -1.51 -0.17 2.13
C ALA A 107 -1.50 0.54 3.48
N LEU A 108 -2.34 1.56 3.67
CA LEU A 108 -2.48 2.27 4.95
C LEU A 108 -2.88 1.33 6.10
N SER A 109 -3.78 0.37 5.84
CA SER A 109 -4.13 -0.66 6.81
C SER A 109 -2.95 -1.59 7.14
N ILE A 110 -2.11 -1.92 6.16
CA ILE A 110 -0.90 -2.73 6.37
C ILE A 110 0.11 -1.94 7.20
N PHE A 111 0.35 -0.67 6.89
CA PHE A 111 1.27 0.20 7.64
C PHE A 111 0.87 0.32 9.11
N ASP A 112 -0.42 0.54 9.40
CA ASP A 112 -0.94 0.59 10.78
C ASP A 112 -0.69 -0.72 11.53
N ARG A 113 -0.90 -1.87 10.88
CA ARG A 113 -0.68 -3.19 11.50
C ARG A 113 0.80 -3.45 11.76
N LEU A 114 1.66 -3.19 10.77
CA LEU A 114 3.11 -3.35 10.92
C LEU A 114 3.65 -2.39 11.98
N GLY A 115 3.19 -1.14 12.03
CA GLY A 115 3.60 -0.15 13.02
C GLY A 115 3.30 -0.53 14.48
N LYS A 116 2.42 -1.51 14.71
CA LYS A 116 2.10 -2.04 16.05
C LYS A 116 3.01 -3.18 16.51
N MET A 117 3.85 -3.75 15.60
CA MET A 117 4.73 -4.89 15.87
C MET A 117 6.06 -4.43 16.47
N LYS A 118 6.03 -3.96 17.71
CA LYS A 118 7.18 -3.31 18.36
C LYS A 118 8.43 -4.16 18.41
N SER A 119 8.32 -5.43 18.79
CA SER A 119 9.48 -6.32 18.92
C SER A 119 10.17 -6.53 17.58
N LEU A 120 9.40 -6.67 16.51
CA LEU A 120 9.91 -6.85 15.16
C LEU A 120 10.55 -5.57 14.63
N LEU A 121 9.90 -4.42 14.83
CA LEU A 121 10.38 -3.13 14.34
C LEU A 121 11.68 -2.72 15.05
N ASP A 122 11.75 -2.88 16.37
CA ASP A 122 12.95 -2.62 17.16
C ASP A 122 14.11 -3.51 16.67
N ALA A 123 13.86 -4.81 16.44
CA ALA A 123 14.85 -5.74 15.91
C ALA A 123 15.30 -5.39 14.49
N ALA A 124 14.38 -4.94 13.66
CA ALA A 124 14.67 -4.55 12.28
C ALA A 124 15.30 -3.17 12.15
N GLY A 125 15.24 -2.32 13.18
CA GLY A 125 15.67 -0.92 13.10
C GLY A 125 14.84 -0.11 12.09
N VAL A 126 13.51 -0.38 12.00
CA VAL A 126 12.59 0.25 11.08
C VAL A 126 11.44 0.88 11.87
N ASN A 127 10.97 2.04 11.44
CA ASN A 127 9.84 2.72 12.05
C ASN A 127 8.76 2.98 11.00
N PHE A 128 7.50 3.07 11.45
CA PHE A 128 6.38 3.46 10.61
C PHE A 128 5.80 4.78 11.12
N ASP A 129 5.59 5.71 10.21
CA ASP A 129 4.89 6.96 10.49
C ASP A 129 3.40 6.70 10.68
N ASP A 130 2.77 7.48 11.57
CA ASP A 130 1.33 7.41 11.76
C ASP A 130 0.60 7.93 10.50
N THR A 131 -0.24 7.09 9.92
CA THR A 131 -1.08 7.41 8.76
C THR A 131 -2.57 7.13 9.04
N GLN A 132 -2.97 7.05 10.31
CA GLN A 132 -4.35 6.71 10.69
C GLN A 132 -5.35 7.73 10.15
N SER A 133 -5.04 9.02 10.19
CA SER A 133 -5.92 10.05 9.64
C SER A 133 -6.13 9.90 8.12
N ALA A 134 -5.09 9.51 7.37
CA ALA A 134 -5.23 9.19 5.95
C ALA A 134 -6.11 7.95 5.72
N ALA A 135 -6.00 6.93 6.58
CA ALA A 135 -6.83 5.73 6.51
C ALA A 135 -8.32 6.04 6.75
N VAL A 136 -8.63 6.94 7.71
CA VAL A 136 -10.00 7.39 7.99
C VAL A 136 -10.61 8.12 6.80
N LEU A 137 -9.83 8.86 6.01
CA LEU A 137 -10.34 9.49 4.76
C LEU A 137 -10.90 8.45 3.78
N LEU A 138 -10.34 7.24 3.74
CA LEU A 138 -10.77 6.17 2.83
C LEU A 138 -11.78 5.18 3.44
N ASP A 139 -12.06 5.31 4.73
CA ASP A 139 -13.08 4.53 5.44
C ASP A 139 -13.75 5.36 6.53
N PRO A 140 -14.50 6.41 6.16
CA PRO A 140 -15.06 7.38 7.12
C PRO A 140 -16.03 6.75 8.11
N ALA A 141 -16.72 5.68 7.72
CA ALA A 141 -17.63 4.92 8.60
C ALA A 141 -16.92 3.86 9.45
N GLY A 142 -15.61 3.66 9.29
CA GLY A 142 -14.83 2.68 10.05
C GLY A 142 -15.30 1.23 9.83
N THR A 143 -15.83 0.93 8.67
CA THR A 143 -16.43 -0.39 8.38
C THR A 143 -15.39 -1.51 8.28
N GLY A 144 -14.11 -1.17 8.05
CA GLY A 144 -13.05 -2.14 7.78
C GLY A 144 -13.28 -2.96 6.50
N ASN A 145 -14.23 -2.53 5.65
CA ASN A 145 -14.51 -3.23 4.40
C ASN A 145 -13.25 -3.23 3.51
N PRO A 146 -12.81 -4.39 3.02
CA PRO A 146 -11.63 -4.48 2.16
C PRO A 146 -11.81 -3.83 0.78
N SER A 147 -13.04 -3.56 0.34
CA SER A 147 -13.29 -2.84 -0.92
C SER A 147 -13.30 -1.32 -0.73
N PHE A 148 -13.12 -0.59 -1.81
CA PHE A 148 -13.33 0.85 -1.87
C PHE A 148 -14.38 1.20 -2.92
N HIS A 149 -15.25 2.11 -2.58
CA HIS A 149 -16.19 2.81 -3.47
C HIS A 149 -16.50 4.16 -2.85
N ILE A 150 -17.02 5.09 -3.61
CA ILE A 150 -17.43 6.38 -3.06
C ILE A 150 -18.67 6.17 -2.18
N TYR A 151 -18.50 6.35 -0.87
CA TYR A 151 -19.57 6.22 0.12
C TYR A 151 -20.49 7.44 0.08
N SER A 152 -21.80 7.26 0.40
CA SER A 152 -22.73 8.37 0.52
C SER A 152 -22.37 9.32 1.67
N ASP A 153 -21.60 8.85 2.64
CA ASP A 153 -21.15 9.63 3.81
C ASP A 153 -20.15 10.73 3.44
N TYR A 154 -19.55 10.69 2.24
CA TYR A 154 -18.65 11.76 1.78
C TYR A 154 -19.37 13.06 1.43
N SER A 155 -20.65 12.99 1.02
CA SER A 155 -21.45 14.16 0.61
C SER A 155 -22.93 13.91 0.85
N PRO A 156 -23.63 14.80 1.58
CA PRO A 156 -25.09 14.74 1.69
C PRO A 156 -25.77 14.78 0.32
N GLU A 157 -25.24 15.58 -0.62
CA GLU A 157 -25.75 15.69 -1.97
C GLU A 157 -25.70 14.33 -2.71
N LEU A 158 -24.62 13.56 -2.54
CA LEU A 158 -24.52 12.21 -3.11
C LEU A 158 -25.57 11.26 -2.52
N GLY A 159 -25.84 11.38 -1.22
CA GLY A 159 -26.90 10.64 -0.54
C GLY A 159 -28.28 10.91 -1.13
N GLU A 160 -28.60 12.19 -1.34
CA GLU A 160 -29.88 12.62 -1.95
C GLU A 160 -30.01 12.14 -3.42
N ILE A 161 -28.93 12.28 -4.20
CA ILE A 161 -28.89 11.82 -5.60
C ILE A 161 -29.18 10.32 -5.68
N ARG A 162 -28.53 9.51 -4.84
CA ARG A 162 -28.73 8.05 -4.79
C ARG A 162 -30.10 7.65 -4.29
N ALA A 163 -30.65 8.36 -3.30
CA ALA A 163 -32.01 8.14 -2.85
C ALA A 163 -33.01 8.39 -3.98
N ARG A 164 -32.87 9.52 -4.71
CA ARG A 164 -33.74 9.84 -5.86
C ARG A 164 -33.58 8.84 -7.01
N LYS A 165 -32.37 8.37 -7.27
CA LYS A 165 -32.11 7.31 -8.25
C LYS A 165 -32.86 6.03 -7.92
N ASN A 166 -32.83 5.62 -6.65
CA ASN A 166 -33.53 4.43 -6.17
C ASN A 166 -35.07 4.56 -6.27
N GLU A 167 -35.60 5.75 -6.01
CA GLU A 167 -37.03 6.04 -6.22
C GLU A 167 -37.40 5.89 -7.68
N LEU A 168 -36.64 6.55 -8.59
CA LEU A 168 -36.88 6.44 -10.04
C LEU A 168 -36.81 4.99 -10.52
N GLU A 169 -35.91 4.18 -9.99
CA GLU A 169 -35.84 2.76 -10.36
C GLU A 169 -37.09 1.97 -9.93
N ARG A 170 -37.69 2.32 -8.78
CA ARG A 170 -38.98 1.73 -8.35
C ARG A 170 -40.12 2.18 -9.27
N GLU A 171 -40.18 3.47 -9.61
CA GLU A 171 -41.19 4.02 -10.54
C GLU A 171 -41.07 3.39 -11.94
N ILE A 172 -39.84 3.22 -12.47
CA ILE A 172 -39.58 2.60 -13.78
C ILE A 172 -40.09 1.15 -13.85
N ARG A 173 -39.99 0.40 -12.74
CA ARG A 173 -40.50 -0.99 -12.68
C ARG A 173 -41.99 -1.10 -12.83
N GLN A 174 -42.72 -0.06 -12.44
CA GLN A 174 -44.20 -0.02 -12.48
C GLN A 174 -44.73 0.68 -13.71
N ALA A 175 -43.93 1.51 -14.39
CA ALA A 175 -44.33 2.33 -15.50
C ALA A 175 -44.32 1.58 -16.85
N THR A 176 -45.22 1.94 -17.74
CA THR A 176 -45.32 1.40 -19.10
C THR A 176 -45.40 2.53 -20.14
N GLY A 177 -45.12 2.20 -21.42
CA GLY A 177 -45.30 3.11 -22.53
C GLY A 177 -44.46 4.40 -22.46
N SER A 178 -45.07 5.52 -22.72
CA SER A 178 -44.41 6.85 -22.76
C SER A 178 -43.90 7.30 -21.41
N GLN A 179 -44.60 6.97 -20.32
CA GLN A 179 -44.18 7.30 -18.97
C GLN A 179 -42.83 6.65 -18.62
N ARG A 180 -42.65 5.38 -18.96
CA ARG A 180 -41.38 4.68 -18.75
C ARG A 180 -40.23 5.33 -19.50
N LYS A 181 -40.45 5.80 -20.72
CA LYS A 181 -39.42 6.50 -21.51
C LYS A 181 -38.98 7.80 -20.81
N THR A 182 -39.93 8.60 -20.30
CA THR A 182 -39.63 9.83 -19.55
C THR A 182 -38.81 9.54 -18.29
N LEU A 183 -39.19 8.52 -17.49
CA LEU A 183 -38.45 8.12 -16.28
C LEU A 183 -37.06 7.61 -16.59
N LEU A 184 -36.85 6.89 -17.68
CA LEU A 184 -35.52 6.48 -18.13
C LEU A 184 -34.62 7.67 -18.46
N THR A 185 -35.18 8.73 -19.10
CA THR A 185 -34.44 9.96 -19.36
C THR A 185 -34.05 10.67 -18.06
N GLN A 186 -34.97 10.76 -17.10
CA GLN A 186 -34.68 11.33 -15.77
C GLN A 186 -33.60 10.52 -15.04
N ARG A 187 -33.68 9.18 -15.10
CA ARG A 187 -32.65 8.31 -14.52
C ARG A 187 -31.27 8.58 -15.14
N ALA A 188 -31.19 8.75 -16.45
CA ALA A 188 -29.92 9.07 -17.12
C ALA A 188 -29.34 10.41 -16.63
N GLN A 189 -30.22 11.43 -16.45
CA GLN A 189 -29.78 12.72 -15.89
C GLN A 189 -29.31 12.62 -14.46
N ILE A 190 -29.99 11.84 -13.61
CA ILE A 190 -29.57 11.60 -12.23
C ILE A 190 -28.25 10.84 -12.17
N THR A 191 -28.05 9.83 -13.04
CA THR A 191 -26.78 9.10 -13.14
C THR A 191 -25.62 10.03 -13.51
N ALA A 192 -25.82 10.91 -14.49
CA ALA A 192 -24.81 11.90 -14.86
C ALA A 192 -24.47 12.87 -13.70
N ARG A 193 -25.44 13.22 -12.86
CA ARG A 193 -25.21 14.01 -11.65
C ARG A 193 -24.44 13.24 -10.59
N GLU A 194 -24.78 11.96 -10.41
CA GLU A 194 -24.04 11.06 -9.51
C GLU A 194 -22.57 10.98 -9.90
N ASP A 195 -22.28 10.73 -11.19
CA ASP A 195 -20.92 10.65 -11.72
C ASP A 195 -20.12 11.95 -11.49
N GLN A 196 -20.75 13.10 -11.68
CA GLN A 196 -20.14 14.41 -11.43
C GLN A 196 -19.82 14.62 -9.96
N GLU A 197 -20.73 14.25 -9.06
CA GLU A 197 -20.52 14.39 -7.61
C GLU A 197 -19.44 13.43 -7.12
N GLU A 198 -19.45 12.20 -7.61
CA GLU A 198 -18.38 11.24 -7.31
C GLU A 198 -17.01 11.72 -7.80
N GLU A 199 -16.93 12.35 -8.97
CA GLU A 199 -15.66 12.92 -9.47
C GLU A 199 -15.16 14.05 -8.56
N LYS A 200 -16.03 14.93 -8.07
CA LYS A 200 -15.66 15.98 -7.09
C LYS A 200 -15.12 15.35 -5.81
N ILE A 201 -15.79 14.31 -5.29
CA ILE A 201 -15.36 13.60 -4.08
C ILE A 201 -13.99 12.95 -4.31
N ARG A 202 -13.76 12.25 -5.44
CA ARG A 202 -12.46 11.67 -5.78
C ARG A 202 -11.35 12.73 -5.83
N ARG A 203 -11.64 13.89 -6.39
CA ARG A 203 -10.67 15.00 -6.43
C ARG A 203 -10.32 15.49 -5.03
N THR A 204 -11.32 15.75 -4.20
CA THR A 204 -11.12 16.18 -2.80
C THR A 204 -10.38 15.15 -1.98
N LEU A 205 -10.67 13.86 -2.15
CA LEU A 205 -9.96 12.78 -1.49
C LEU A 205 -8.50 12.72 -1.93
N GLY A 206 -8.23 12.86 -3.23
CA GLY A 206 -6.87 12.90 -3.77
C GLY A 206 -6.08 14.07 -3.21
N GLU A 207 -6.64 15.28 -3.17
CA GLU A 207 -6.01 16.47 -2.60
C GLU A 207 -5.65 16.27 -1.12
N LYS A 208 -6.57 15.75 -0.32
CA LYS A 208 -6.33 15.47 1.09
C LYS A 208 -5.29 14.37 1.31
N LEU A 209 -5.31 13.30 0.51
CA LEU A 209 -4.32 12.22 0.60
C LEU A 209 -2.93 12.68 0.17
N ALA A 210 -2.83 13.65 -0.74
CA ALA A 210 -1.54 14.21 -1.16
C ALA A 210 -0.77 14.86 0.00
N GLU A 211 -1.45 15.33 1.04
CA GLU A 211 -0.82 15.86 2.26
C GLU A 211 -0.03 14.79 3.04
N TRP A 212 -0.39 13.51 2.84
CA TRP A 212 0.23 12.36 3.51
C TRP A 212 1.27 11.63 2.65
N LEU A 213 1.55 12.13 1.45
CA LEU A 213 2.51 11.50 0.53
C LEU A 213 3.88 11.22 1.15
N PRO A 214 4.51 12.16 1.91
CA PRO A 214 5.80 11.88 2.52
C PRO A 214 5.78 10.66 3.45
N GLN A 215 4.76 10.55 4.31
CA GLN A 215 4.60 9.43 5.26
C GLN A 215 4.26 8.14 4.53
N ILE A 216 3.41 8.20 3.50
CA ILE A 216 3.05 7.03 2.70
C ILE A 216 4.27 6.48 1.95
N HIS A 217 5.10 7.35 1.38
CA HIS A 217 6.36 6.96 0.74
C HIS A 217 7.33 6.33 1.74
N ALA A 218 7.57 7.00 2.88
CA ALA A 218 8.45 6.49 3.92
C ALA A 218 8.00 5.10 4.41
N ASN A 219 6.71 4.92 4.71
CA ASN A 219 6.17 3.63 5.14
C ASN A 219 6.26 2.56 4.06
N ASN A 220 6.04 2.92 2.80
CA ASN A 220 6.18 2.00 1.68
C ASN A 220 7.62 1.51 1.49
N ASP A 221 8.59 2.41 1.62
CA ASP A 221 10.02 2.07 1.56
C ASP A 221 10.43 1.24 2.79
N ASN A 222 9.96 1.60 3.98
CA ASN A 222 10.19 0.86 5.23
C ASN A 222 9.62 -0.58 5.19
N CYS A 223 8.51 -0.81 4.46
CA CYS A 223 8.04 -2.17 4.16
C CYS A 223 9.07 -2.96 3.35
N GLY A 224 9.74 -2.33 2.40
CA GLY A 224 10.80 -2.96 1.61
C GLY A 224 12.01 -3.34 2.46
N ASP A 225 12.46 -2.42 3.33
CA ASP A 225 13.59 -2.63 4.24
C ASP A 225 13.30 -3.76 5.24
N LEU A 226 12.11 -3.72 5.88
CA LEU A 226 11.67 -4.76 6.79
C LEU A 226 11.61 -6.13 6.10
N ASP A 227 11.00 -6.19 4.92
CA ASP A 227 10.85 -7.44 4.16
C ASP A 227 12.21 -8.02 3.76
N PHE A 228 13.12 -7.19 3.25
CA PHE A 228 14.43 -7.65 2.82
C PHE A 228 15.33 -8.07 3.98
N ARG A 229 15.33 -7.33 5.11
CA ARG A 229 16.04 -7.71 6.33
C ARG A 229 15.50 -9.02 6.91
N LEU A 230 14.18 -9.16 6.96
CA LEU A 230 13.52 -10.37 7.44
C LEU A 230 13.82 -11.58 6.52
N ALA A 231 13.79 -11.39 5.20
CA ALA A 231 14.14 -12.44 4.24
C ALA A 231 15.59 -12.92 4.41
N LYS A 232 16.55 -12.01 4.67
CA LYS A 232 17.94 -12.35 5.00
C LYS A 232 18.07 -13.09 6.32
N ALA A 233 17.35 -12.65 7.36
CA ALA A 233 17.34 -13.29 8.66
C ALA A 233 16.79 -14.72 8.61
N ILE A 234 15.70 -14.94 7.87
CA ILE A 234 15.12 -16.26 7.66
C ILE A 234 16.09 -17.17 6.91
N LEU A 235 16.71 -16.66 5.85
CA LEU A 235 17.70 -17.41 5.09
C LEU A 235 18.87 -17.84 5.97
N ALA A 236 19.38 -16.93 6.79
CA ALA A 236 20.52 -17.20 7.68
C ALA A 236 20.20 -18.18 8.83
N VAL A 237 18.92 -18.42 9.15
CA VAL A 237 18.50 -19.46 10.11
C VAL A 237 18.43 -20.85 9.44
N GLN A 238 18.22 -20.89 8.12
CA GLN A 238 18.11 -22.13 7.35
C GLN A 238 19.47 -22.73 6.96
N TRP A 239 20.53 -21.95 7.06
CA TRP A 239 21.91 -22.32 6.74
C TRP A 239 22.75 -22.52 8.01
#